data_8e6c773d2a0ed422cd40e3d4252eb323
#
_entry.id   8e6c773d2a0ed422cd40e3d4252eb323
#
_cell.length_a   1.000
_cell.length_b   1.000
_cell.length_c   1.000
_cell.angle_alpha   90.00
_cell.angle_beta   90.00
_cell.angle_gamma   90.00
#
_symmetry.space_group_name_H-M   'P 1'
#
loop_
_entity.id
_entity.type
_entity.pdbx_description
1 polymer ?
#
loop_
_entity_poly.entity_id
_entity_poly.type
_entity_poly.pdbx_seq_one_letter_code
_entity_poly.pdbx_strand_id
1 'polypeptide(L)'
;MHQICICLIAGALSAGAAEWNQWRGPNRNGLVPDQVRLDTQFPETGPKEIWRSEPIPSNDDGGHGSLVISGNRIYMGIVWHKNIPSEKRELNELVVRRMGFRNLSQHKGLADKMEKARLALSSRLRGAKLEEWADAWLEEHLDPKQKETLGGWVKGRFKKGKSAVPYGDLEKISKAGNLLFDNDKAFKTWIDNQGFSKLARE
;
A
#
# COMPACT_ATOMS: atom_id res chain seq x y z
N MET A 1 -53.94 58.39 12.47
CA MET A 1 -52.47 58.20 12.36
C MET A 1 -52.13 56.73 12.57
N HIS A 2 -51.91 56.00 11.47
CA HIS A 2 -51.50 54.57 11.56
C HIS A 2 -49.98 54.48 11.36
N GLN A 3 -49.31 54.03 12.41
CA GLN A 3 -47.86 53.74 12.37
C GLN A 3 -47.67 52.34 11.77
N ILE A 4 -47.03 52.28 10.61
CA ILE A 4 -46.61 51.03 9.97
C ILE A 4 -45.24 50.69 10.53
N CYS A 5 -45.14 49.63 11.34
CA CYS A 5 -43.89 49.04 11.76
C CYS A 5 -43.34 48.15 10.63
N ILE A 6 -42.30 48.58 9.96
CA ILE A 6 -41.54 47.74 9.03
C ILE A 6 -40.53 46.94 9.83
N CYS A 7 -40.79 45.65 10.03
CA CYS A 7 -39.80 44.70 10.54
C CYS A 7 -38.83 44.32 9.43
N LEU A 8 -37.63 44.88 9.44
CA LEU A 8 -36.52 44.42 8.65
C LEU A 8 -36.06 43.03 9.18
N ILE A 9 -36.44 41.98 8.49
CA ILE A 9 -35.85 40.66 8.72
C ILE A 9 -34.48 40.68 8.07
N ALA A 10 -33.44 40.88 8.87
CA ALA A 10 -32.06 40.64 8.47
C ALA A 10 -31.90 39.12 8.28
N GLY A 11 -32.03 38.64 7.04
CA GLY A 11 -31.70 37.28 6.68
C GLY A 11 -30.20 37.10 6.88
N ALA A 12 -29.80 36.39 7.94
CA ALA A 12 -28.48 35.87 8.06
C ALA A 12 -28.23 34.91 6.88
N LEU A 13 -27.50 35.37 5.89
CA LEU A 13 -26.88 34.51 4.88
C LEU A 13 -25.89 33.60 5.64
N SER A 14 -26.38 32.47 6.09
CA SER A 14 -25.48 31.36 6.47
C SER A 14 -24.73 30.97 5.19
N ALA A 15 -23.46 31.40 5.09
CA ALA A 15 -22.56 30.81 4.13
C ALA A 15 -22.47 29.33 4.47
N GLY A 16 -23.28 28.52 3.80
CA GLY A 16 -23.24 27.08 3.92
C GLY A 16 -21.83 26.63 3.54
N ALA A 17 -21.12 26.03 4.48
CA ALA A 17 -19.87 25.40 4.19
C ALA A 17 -20.12 24.43 3.02
N ALA A 18 -19.30 24.52 1.98
CA ALA A 18 -19.42 23.61 0.85
C ALA A 18 -19.31 22.17 1.38
N GLU A 19 -20.34 21.36 1.12
CA GLU A 19 -20.33 19.97 1.53
C GLU A 19 -19.22 19.20 0.83
N TRP A 20 -18.31 18.61 1.61
CA TRP A 20 -17.27 17.72 1.13
C TRP A 20 -17.57 16.32 1.64
N ASN A 21 -18.70 15.77 1.20
CA ASN A 21 -19.37 14.61 1.78
C ASN A 21 -18.84 13.26 1.31
N GLN A 22 -17.77 13.24 0.50
CA GLN A 22 -17.13 12.02 0.04
C GLN A 22 -15.68 12.26 -0.37
N TRP A 23 -14.93 11.20 -0.56
CA TRP A 23 -13.54 11.26 -1.02
C TRP A 23 -13.42 12.01 -2.36
N ARG A 24 -12.53 12.99 -2.42
CA ARG A 24 -12.32 13.92 -3.53
C ARG A 24 -13.50 14.85 -3.82
N GLY A 25 -14.36 15.11 -2.82
CA GLY A 25 -15.45 16.07 -2.91
C GLY A 25 -16.71 15.57 -3.64
N PRO A 26 -17.74 16.41 -3.75
CA PRO A 26 -19.07 16.01 -4.26
C PRO A 26 -19.03 15.40 -5.67
N ASN A 27 -18.10 15.83 -6.50
CA ASN A 27 -17.95 15.34 -7.88
C ASN A 27 -16.81 14.31 -8.03
N ARG A 28 -16.16 13.89 -6.96
CA ARG A 28 -14.99 12.96 -6.94
C ARG A 28 -13.81 13.40 -7.81
N ASN A 29 -13.69 14.67 -8.14
CA ASN A 29 -12.65 15.23 -9.01
C ASN A 29 -11.57 16.01 -8.25
N GLY A 30 -11.71 16.19 -6.93
CA GLY A 30 -10.79 16.95 -6.10
C GLY A 30 -10.92 18.47 -6.25
N LEU A 31 -11.95 18.95 -6.92
CA LEU A 31 -12.17 20.38 -7.15
C LEU A 31 -13.15 20.92 -6.12
N VAL A 32 -12.82 22.08 -5.54
CA VAL A 32 -13.74 22.85 -4.74
C VAL A 32 -14.61 23.69 -5.69
N PRO A 33 -15.94 23.74 -5.52
CA PRO A 33 -16.77 24.61 -6.35
C PRO A 33 -16.28 26.07 -6.32
N ASP A 34 -16.35 26.74 -7.44
CA ASP A 34 -15.68 28.01 -7.83
C ASP A 34 -15.93 29.24 -6.93
N GLN A 35 -16.57 29.12 -5.78
CA GLN A 35 -16.93 30.26 -4.95
C GLN A 35 -16.05 30.48 -3.71
N VAL A 36 -15.07 29.60 -3.48
CA VAL A 36 -14.13 29.78 -2.36
C VAL A 36 -12.92 30.57 -2.82
N ARG A 37 -12.88 31.84 -2.45
CA ARG A 37 -11.69 32.67 -2.69
C ARG A 37 -10.61 32.26 -1.71
N LEU A 38 -9.53 31.71 -2.22
CA LEU A 38 -8.35 31.41 -1.41
C LEU A 38 -7.54 32.68 -1.20
N ASP A 39 -7.14 32.93 0.03
CA ASP A 39 -6.16 33.97 0.35
C ASP A 39 -4.79 33.55 -0.20
N THR A 40 -4.19 34.40 -1.00
CA THR A 40 -2.86 34.18 -1.60
C THR A 40 -1.73 34.76 -0.75
N GLN A 41 -2.06 35.51 0.28
CA GLN A 41 -1.09 36.12 1.21
C GLN A 41 -1.48 35.77 2.64
N PHE A 42 -0.55 35.20 3.37
CA PHE A 42 -0.70 34.99 4.79
C PHE A 42 0.02 36.10 5.57
N PRO A 43 -0.49 36.53 6.77
CA PRO A 43 0.24 37.35 7.69
C PRO A 43 1.60 36.71 8.03
N GLU A 44 2.59 37.51 8.43
CA GLU A 44 3.90 36.98 8.88
C GLU A 44 3.79 35.95 10.00
N THR A 45 2.74 36.03 10.81
CA THR A 45 2.42 35.10 11.89
C THR A 45 1.75 33.80 11.40
N GLY A 46 1.54 33.64 10.08
CA GLY A 46 0.81 32.52 9.51
C GLY A 46 -0.73 32.67 9.59
N PRO A 47 -1.47 31.70 9.10
CA PRO A 47 -2.93 31.71 9.17
C PRO A 47 -3.41 31.61 10.61
N LYS A 48 -4.49 32.35 10.94
CA LYS A 48 -5.12 32.27 12.25
C LYS A 48 -5.78 30.90 12.43
N GLU A 49 -5.39 30.17 13.49
CA GLU A 49 -6.10 28.96 13.88
C GLU A 49 -7.51 29.32 14.37
N ILE A 50 -8.52 28.76 13.73
CA ILE A 50 -9.93 28.96 14.11
C ILE A 50 -10.40 27.81 15.01
N TRP A 51 -9.92 26.60 14.74
CA TRP A 51 -10.32 25.40 15.44
C TRP A 51 -9.25 24.30 15.31
N ARG A 52 -9.13 23.49 16.33
CA ARG A 52 -8.28 22.30 16.37
C ARG A 52 -9.07 21.15 16.98
N SER A 53 -8.97 19.97 16.40
CA SER A 53 -9.52 18.77 17.01
C SER A 53 -8.73 18.34 18.23
N GLU A 54 -9.32 17.49 19.06
CA GLU A 54 -8.53 16.67 19.98
C GLU A 54 -7.50 15.86 19.20
N PRO A 55 -6.36 15.51 19.84
CA PRO A 55 -5.38 14.64 19.20
C PRO A 55 -6.02 13.35 18.73
N ILE A 56 -5.84 13.04 17.44
CA ILE A 56 -6.36 11.81 16.86
C ILE A 56 -5.31 10.73 17.08
N PRO A 57 -5.61 9.70 17.90
CA PRO A 57 -4.66 8.63 18.12
C PRO A 57 -4.42 7.90 16.80
N SER A 58 -3.19 7.88 16.34
CA SER A 58 -2.74 7.06 15.22
C SER A 58 -1.42 6.43 15.61
N ASN A 59 -1.19 5.22 15.11
CA ASN A 59 0.11 4.55 15.18
C ASN A 59 0.65 4.38 13.76
N ASP A 60 1.85 3.84 13.63
CA ASP A 60 2.54 3.68 12.34
C ASP A 60 1.75 2.86 11.30
N ASP A 61 0.77 2.08 11.75
CA ASP A 61 -0.01 1.16 10.91
C ASP A 61 -1.45 1.64 10.60
N GLY A 62 -1.83 2.83 11.06
CA GLY A 62 -3.24 3.23 11.00
C GLY A 62 -3.50 4.66 10.56
N GLY A 63 -4.75 4.93 10.26
CA GLY A 63 -5.28 6.28 10.31
C GLY A 63 -5.16 7.14 9.05
N HIS A 64 -5.18 6.57 7.87
CA HIS A 64 -5.15 7.35 6.62
C HIS A 64 -6.55 7.58 5.99
N GLY A 65 -7.58 7.76 6.81
CA GLY A 65 -8.91 8.10 6.34
C GLY A 65 -8.99 9.53 5.81
N SER A 66 -9.68 9.73 4.68
CA SER A 66 -10.00 11.07 4.19
C SER A 66 -11.07 11.71 5.08
N LEU A 67 -10.90 13.00 5.33
CA LEU A 67 -11.93 13.81 5.98
C LEU A 67 -13.12 13.99 5.04
N VAL A 68 -14.33 13.89 5.59
CA VAL A 68 -15.56 14.31 4.91
C VAL A 68 -16.29 15.30 5.78
N ILE A 69 -16.94 16.28 5.14
CA ILE A 69 -17.65 17.37 5.80
C ILE A 69 -19.11 17.28 5.37
N SER A 70 -20.01 17.24 6.33
CA SER A 70 -21.45 17.32 6.09
C SER A 70 -22.10 18.22 7.12
N GLY A 71 -22.75 19.26 6.66
CA GLY A 71 -23.28 20.33 7.51
C GLY A 71 -22.17 20.96 8.36
N ASN A 72 -22.36 20.98 9.67
CA ASN A 72 -21.40 21.55 10.64
C ASN A 72 -20.53 20.47 11.31
N ARG A 73 -20.28 19.35 10.65
CA ARG A 73 -19.52 18.23 11.21
C ARG A 73 -18.44 17.74 10.27
N ILE A 74 -17.32 17.37 10.85
CA ILE A 74 -16.21 16.72 10.15
C ILE A 74 -16.19 15.26 10.60
N TYR A 75 -16.12 14.34 9.64
CA TYR A 75 -16.03 12.90 9.88
C TYR A 75 -14.70 12.40 9.35
N MET A 76 -14.08 11.53 10.11
CA MET A 76 -12.85 10.85 9.75
C MET A 76 -12.95 9.38 10.12
N GLY A 77 -12.76 8.49 9.15
CA GLY A 77 -12.60 7.07 9.42
C GLY A 77 -11.19 6.79 9.93
N ILE A 78 -11.09 6.23 11.12
CA ILE A 78 -9.81 5.86 11.71
C ILE A 78 -9.80 4.35 11.92
N VAL A 79 -8.76 3.68 11.43
CA VAL A 79 -8.54 2.25 11.63
C VAL A 79 -7.30 2.08 12.48
N TRP A 80 -7.43 1.39 13.61
CA TRP A 80 -6.30 0.99 14.42
C TRP A 80 -6.01 -0.49 14.27
N HIS A 81 -4.75 -0.81 14.10
CA HIS A 81 -4.27 -2.17 14.19
C HIS A 81 -3.77 -2.43 15.61
N LYS A 82 -4.33 -3.42 16.26
CA LYS A 82 -3.85 -3.90 17.55
C LYS A 82 -3.16 -5.25 17.34
N ASN A 83 -1.87 -5.30 17.57
CA ASN A 83 -1.15 -6.56 17.59
C ASN A 83 -1.57 -7.35 18.84
N ILE A 84 -2.28 -8.45 18.63
CA ILE A 84 -2.63 -9.38 19.67
C ILE A 84 -1.57 -10.49 19.65
N PRO A 85 -0.78 -10.66 20.73
CA PRO A 85 0.17 -11.74 20.81
C PRO A 85 -0.54 -13.08 20.54
N SER A 86 0.00 -13.87 19.62
CA SER A 86 -0.52 -15.17 19.29
C SER A 86 0.64 -16.11 18.99
N GLU A 87 0.57 -17.31 19.53
CA GLU A 87 1.50 -18.39 19.16
C GLU A 87 1.18 -19.01 17.80
N LYS A 88 -0.03 -18.77 17.28
CA LYS A 88 -0.44 -19.28 15.98
C LYS A 88 0.38 -18.69 14.86
N ARG A 89 0.68 -19.52 13.89
CA ARG A 89 1.34 -19.13 12.64
C ARG A 89 0.44 -19.46 11.48
N GLU A 90 0.34 -18.59 10.53
CA GLU A 90 -0.48 -18.76 9.33
C GLU A 90 0.39 -18.56 8.08
N LEU A 91 0.30 -19.53 7.17
CA LEU A 91 0.77 -19.37 5.80
C LEU A 91 -0.45 -19.29 4.89
N ASN A 92 -0.66 -18.15 4.30
CA ASN A 92 -1.72 -17.92 3.32
C ASN A 92 -1.14 -17.30 2.04
N GLU A 93 -1.96 -17.15 1.02
CA GLU A 93 -1.53 -16.59 -0.25
C GLU A 93 -0.88 -15.21 -0.10
N LEU A 94 -1.40 -14.35 0.79
CA LEU A 94 -0.85 -13.03 1.02
C LEU A 94 0.57 -13.08 1.58
N VAL A 95 0.82 -13.98 2.55
CA VAL A 95 2.15 -14.20 3.13
C VAL A 95 3.12 -14.66 2.04
N VAL A 96 2.73 -15.66 1.25
CA VAL A 96 3.58 -16.22 0.18
C VAL A 96 3.88 -15.16 -0.89
N ARG A 97 2.91 -14.33 -1.24
CA ARG A 97 3.10 -13.19 -2.16
C ARG A 97 4.07 -12.14 -1.58
N ARG A 98 3.99 -11.84 -0.28
CA ARG A 98 4.92 -10.93 0.40
C ARG A 98 6.35 -11.49 0.45
N MET A 99 6.51 -12.80 0.57
CA MET A 99 7.80 -13.47 0.44
C MET A 99 8.40 -13.37 -0.97
N GLY A 100 7.61 -12.95 -1.94
CA GLY A 100 8.06 -12.71 -3.32
C GLY A 100 7.61 -13.77 -4.33
N PHE A 101 6.61 -14.57 -4.00
CA PHE A 101 6.02 -15.51 -4.95
C PHE A 101 5.15 -14.80 -5.99
N ARG A 102 5.24 -15.29 -7.22
CA ARG A 102 4.29 -15.05 -8.30
C ARG A 102 4.06 -16.38 -9.02
N ASN A 103 2.82 -16.67 -9.36
CA ASN A 103 2.49 -17.87 -10.11
C ASN A 103 2.99 -17.73 -11.56
N LEU A 104 3.94 -18.59 -11.93
CA LEU A 104 4.52 -18.65 -13.28
C LEU A 104 4.06 -19.88 -14.07
N SER A 105 3.01 -20.56 -13.67
CA SER A 105 2.53 -21.79 -14.36
C SER A 105 2.22 -21.57 -15.85
N GLN A 106 1.81 -20.35 -16.22
CA GLN A 106 1.55 -19.96 -17.61
C GLN A 106 2.83 -19.61 -18.40
N HIS A 107 4.00 -19.56 -17.73
CA HIS A 107 5.27 -19.09 -18.30
C HIS A 107 6.35 -20.17 -18.15
N LYS A 108 6.18 -21.28 -18.89
CA LYS A 108 7.08 -22.45 -18.82
C LYS A 108 8.55 -22.05 -18.97
N GLY A 109 9.38 -22.51 -18.05
CA GLY A 109 10.84 -22.29 -18.06
C GLY A 109 11.30 -20.89 -17.66
N LEU A 110 10.39 -19.93 -17.44
CA LEU A 110 10.77 -18.58 -17.02
C LEU A 110 11.40 -18.58 -15.61
N ALA A 111 10.83 -19.36 -14.70
CA ALA A 111 11.36 -19.50 -13.35
C ALA A 111 12.82 -19.96 -13.35
N ASP A 112 13.13 -21.00 -14.11
CA ASP A 112 14.49 -21.56 -14.18
C ASP A 112 15.48 -20.59 -14.81
N LYS A 113 15.09 -19.93 -15.91
CA LYS A 113 15.92 -18.91 -16.57
C LYS A 113 16.23 -17.76 -15.62
N MET A 114 15.21 -17.23 -14.92
CA MET A 114 15.34 -16.15 -13.98
C MET A 114 16.22 -16.54 -12.77
N GLU A 115 16.00 -17.70 -12.18
CA GLU A 115 16.79 -18.17 -11.03
C GLU A 115 18.25 -18.43 -11.42
N LYS A 116 18.49 -19.03 -12.59
CA LYS A 116 19.85 -19.21 -13.13
C LYS A 116 20.55 -17.88 -13.31
N ALA A 117 19.89 -16.91 -13.94
CA ALA A 117 20.44 -15.58 -14.13
C ALA A 117 20.73 -14.87 -12.80
N ARG A 118 19.77 -14.90 -11.87
CA ARG A 118 19.90 -14.30 -10.53
C ARG A 118 21.08 -14.86 -9.74
N LEU A 119 21.28 -16.16 -9.75
CA LEU A 119 22.36 -16.84 -9.02
C LEU A 119 23.72 -16.58 -9.64
N ALA A 120 23.79 -16.35 -10.97
CA ALA A 120 24.99 -16.01 -11.70
C ALA A 120 25.43 -14.55 -11.52
N LEU A 121 24.56 -13.68 -10.97
CA LEU A 121 24.88 -12.26 -10.77
C LEU A 121 26.11 -12.08 -9.89
N SER A 122 27.02 -11.25 -10.39
CA SER A 122 28.18 -10.82 -9.61
C SER A 122 27.72 -9.91 -8.47
N SER A 123 28.26 -10.11 -7.26
CA SER A 123 28.04 -9.23 -6.11
C SER A 123 28.51 -7.77 -6.34
N ARG A 124 29.32 -7.56 -7.35
CA ARG A 124 29.82 -6.23 -7.75
C ARG A 124 28.83 -5.46 -8.63
N LEU A 125 27.87 -6.15 -9.25
CA LEU A 125 26.85 -5.54 -10.11
C LEU A 125 25.76 -4.94 -9.25
N ARG A 126 25.75 -3.60 -9.11
CA ARG A 126 24.85 -2.86 -8.21
C ARG A 126 24.41 -1.53 -8.84
N GLY A 127 23.36 -0.93 -8.26
CA GLY A 127 22.86 0.39 -8.67
C GLY A 127 22.45 0.42 -10.14
N ALA A 128 22.76 1.51 -10.84
CA ALA A 128 22.38 1.73 -12.24
C ALA A 128 22.82 0.59 -13.17
N LYS A 129 24.04 0.05 -12.98
CA LYS A 129 24.52 -1.07 -13.82
C LYS A 129 23.70 -2.34 -13.65
N LEU A 130 23.16 -2.60 -12.46
CA LEU A 130 22.25 -3.73 -12.25
C LEU A 130 20.89 -3.46 -12.91
N GLU A 131 20.41 -2.23 -12.87
CA GLU A 131 19.16 -1.85 -13.57
C GLU A 131 19.29 -2.04 -15.08
N GLU A 132 20.34 -1.50 -15.67
CA GLU A 132 20.62 -1.63 -17.12
C GLU A 132 20.72 -3.10 -17.53
N TRP A 133 21.46 -3.91 -16.75
CA TRP A 133 21.56 -5.34 -16.99
C TRP A 133 20.20 -6.05 -16.88
N ALA A 134 19.42 -5.70 -15.87
CA ALA A 134 18.09 -6.29 -15.66
C ALA A 134 17.14 -5.90 -16.80
N ASP A 135 17.17 -4.64 -17.27
CA ASP A 135 16.40 -4.19 -18.40
C ASP A 135 16.76 -4.97 -19.67
N ALA A 136 18.03 -5.11 -19.97
CA ALA A 136 18.51 -5.91 -21.12
C ALA A 136 18.05 -7.36 -21.00
N TRP A 137 18.13 -7.95 -19.81
CA TRP A 137 17.62 -9.32 -19.58
C TRP A 137 16.12 -9.44 -19.82
N LEU A 138 15.31 -8.45 -19.38
CA LEU A 138 13.87 -8.42 -19.61
C LEU A 138 13.56 -8.30 -21.11
N GLU A 139 14.30 -7.46 -21.84
CA GLU A 139 14.14 -7.31 -23.28
C GLU A 139 14.39 -8.62 -24.04
N GLU A 140 15.40 -9.38 -23.63
CA GLU A 140 15.79 -10.64 -24.28
C GLU A 140 14.83 -11.80 -23.95
N HIS A 141 14.24 -11.83 -22.76
CA HIS A 141 13.60 -13.03 -22.23
C HIS A 141 12.09 -12.92 -22.02
N LEU A 142 11.52 -11.71 -22.05
CA LEU A 142 10.10 -11.47 -21.82
C LEU A 142 9.43 -10.81 -23.04
N ASP A 143 8.26 -11.27 -23.40
CA ASP A 143 7.39 -10.56 -24.34
C ASP A 143 6.82 -9.27 -23.73
N PRO A 144 6.22 -8.36 -24.53
CA PRO A 144 5.71 -7.07 -24.03
C PRO A 144 4.71 -7.21 -22.89
N LYS A 145 3.81 -8.17 -22.94
CA LYS A 145 2.80 -8.41 -21.91
C LYS A 145 3.44 -8.93 -20.61
N GLN A 146 4.42 -9.82 -20.74
CA GLN A 146 5.19 -10.33 -19.60
C GLN A 146 6.02 -9.21 -18.94
N LYS A 147 6.62 -8.31 -19.72
CA LYS A 147 7.35 -7.16 -19.20
C LYS A 147 6.44 -6.25 -18.37
N GLU A 148 5.25 -5.96 -18.88
CA GLU A 148 4.25 -5.14 -18.16
C GLU A 148 3.84 -5.79 -16.84
N THR A 149 3.56 -7.09 -16.84
CA THR A 149 2.97 -7.77 -15.67
C THR A 149 3.98 -8.34 -14.69
N LEU A 150 5.15 -8.76 -15.15
CA LEU A 150 6.17 -9.44 -14.35
C LEU A 150 7.49 -8.69 -14.26
N GLY A 151 7.77 -7.73 -15.16
CA GLY A 151 9.09 -7.08 -15.24
C GLY A 151 9.54 -6.47 -13.93
N GLY A 152 8.68 -5.72 -13.25
CA GLY A 152 8.99 -5.13 -11.95
C GLY A 152 9.31 -6.18 -10.86
N TRP A 153 8.58 -7.29 -10.86
CA TRP A 153 8.82 -8.39 -9.94
C TRP A 153 10.15 -9.12 -10.23
N VAL A 154 10.45 -9.41 -11.50
CA VAL A 154 11.71 -10.03 -11.91
C VAL A 154 12.90 -9.15 -11.52
N LYS A 155 12.84 -7.85 -11.82
CA LYS A 155 13.87 -6.88 -11.37
C LYS A 155 14.04 -6.90 -9.86
N GLY A 156 12.95 -6.95 -9.10
CA GLY A 156 12.98 -7.05 -7.65
C GLY A 156 13.74 -8.28 -7.15
N ARG A 157 13.60 -9.41 -7.83
CA ARG A 157 14.36 -10.62 -7.52
C ARG A 157 15.84 -10.48 -7.86
N PHE A 158 16.20 -9.85 -8.98
CA PHE A 158 17.60 -9.57 -9.34
C PHE A 158 18.26 -8.61 -8.35
N LYS A 159 17.55 -7.58 -7.87
CA LYS A 159 18.04 -6.67 -6.82
C LYS A 159 18.35 -7.40 -5.51
N LYS A 160 17.51 -8.34 -5.11
CA LYS A 160 17.76 -9.19 -3.94
C LYS A 160 18.92 -10.18 -4.19
N GLY A 161 19.21 -10.51 -5.44
CA GLY A 161 20.31 -11.40 -5.79
C GLY A 161 20.24 -12.72 -5.01
N LYS A 162 21.36 -13.13 -4.42
CA LYS A 162 21.47 -14.40 -3.66
C LYS A 162 20.65 -14.41 -2.36
N SER A 163 20.18 -13.26 -1.87
CA SER A 163 19.34 -13.17 -0.67
C SER A 163 17.83 -13.35 -0.94
N ALA A 164 17.41 -13.51 -2.19
CA ALA A 164 16.03 -13.86 -2.49
C ALA A 164 15.80 -15.35 -2.20
N VAL A 165 14.72 -15.66 -1.50
CA VAL A 165 14.27 -17.05 -1.29
C VAL A 165 14.13 -17.74 -2.66
N PRO A 166 14.69 -18.95 -2.85
CA PRO A 166 14.60 -19.67 -4.12
C PRO A 166 13.16 -19.82 -4.60
N TYR A 167 12.93 -19.65 -5.90
CA TYR A 167 11.58 -19.72 -6.45
C TYR A 167 10.95 -21.10 -6.20
N GLY A 168 11.72 -22.18 -6.32
CA GLY A 168 11.23 -23.54 -6.04
C GLY A 168 10.72 -23.73 -4.61
N ASP A 169 11.34 -23.07 -3.62
CA ASP A 169 10.86 -23.10 -2.25
C ASP A 169 9.56 -22.31 -2.09
N LEU A 170 9.47 -21.12 -2.69
CA LEU A 170 8.25 -20.33 -2.72
C LEU A 170 7.09 -21.09 -3.40
N GLU A 171 7.38 -21.82 -4.47
CA GLU A 171 6.40 -22.64 -5.17
C GLU A 171 5.91 -23.81 -4.29
N LYS A 172 6.81 -24.48 -3.58
CA LYS A 172 6.43 -25.51 -2.62
C LYS A 172 5.52 -24.96 -1.52
N ILE A 173 5.87 -23.81 -0.95
CA ILE A 173 5.06 -23.13 0.07
C ILE A 173 3.68 -22.77 -0.50
N SER A 174 3.64 -22.23 -1.71
CA SER A 174 2.37 -21.89 -2.37
C SER A 174 1.48 -23.10 -2.63
N LYS A 175 2.06 -24.23 -3.02
CA LYS A 175 1.34 -25.49 -3.23
C LYS A 175 0.82 -26.11 -1.95
N ALA A 176 1.43 -25.84 -0.80
CA ALA A 176 0.94 -26.29 0.50
C ALA A 176 -0.41 -25.63 0.87
N GLY A 177 -0.77 -24.52 0.22
CA GLY A 177 -2.03 -23.83 0.41
C GLY A 177 -2.08 -23.02 1.71
N ASN A 178 -3.30 -22.78 2.20
CA ASN A 178 -3.50 -22.08 3.46
C ASN A 178 -3.29 -23.04 4.64
N LEU A 179 -2.26 -22.79 5.42
CA LEU A 179 -1.91 -23.60 6.61
C LEU A 179 -2.02 -22.74 7.86
N LEU A 180 -2.63 -23.32 8.89
CA LEU A 180 -2.70 -22.74 10.22
C LEU A 180 -2.00 -23.68 11.21
N PHE A 181 -1.06 -23.14 11.97
CA PHE A 181 -0.32 -23.87 12.99
C PHE A 181 -0.69 -23.32 14.38
N ASP A 182 -0.97 -24.18 15.31
CA ASP A 182 -1.40 -23.78 16.65
C ASP A 182 -0.30 -23.09 17.46
N ASN A 183 0.97 -23.37 17.14
CA ASN A 183 2.11 -22.79 17.81
C ASN A 183 3.37 -22.83 16.93
N ASP A 184 4.40 -22.12 17.39
CA ASP A 184 5.69 -22.01 16.70
C ASP A 184 6.40 -23.37 16.54
N LYS A 185 6.23 -24.29 17.49
CA LYS A 185 6.82 -25.64 17.41
C LYS A 185 6.24 -26.44 16.25
N ALA A 186 4.92 -26.41 16.10
CA ALA A 186 4.24 -27.10 14.99
C ALA A 186 4.68 -26.53 13.65
N PHE A 187 4.80 -25.20 13.55
CA PHE A 187 5.30 -24.51 12.36
C PHE A 187 6.74 -24.93 12.03
N LYS A 188 7.65 -24.89 12.99
CA LYS A 188 9.05 -25.30 12.79
C LYS A 188 9.18 -26.76 12.36
N THR A 189 8.43 -27.65 13.00
CA THR A 189 8.40 -29.07 12.61
C THR A 189 7.95 -29.25 11.16
N TRP A 190 6.94 -28.50 10.73
CA TRP A 190 6.51 -28.53 9.35
C TRP A 190 7.61 -28.04 8.39
N ILE A 191 8.27 -26.90 8.69
CA ILE A 191 9.38 -26.35 7.89
C ILE A 191 10.50 -27.38 7.72
N ASP A 192 10.91 -28.05 8.81
CA ASP A 192 12.01 -29.00 8.80
C ASP A 192 11.73 -30.21 7.90
N ASN A 193 10.45 -30.61 7.79
CA ASN A 193 10.02 -31.73 6.96
C ASN A 193 9.88 -31.39 5.46
N GLN A 194 9.94 -30.11 5.05
CA GLN A 194 9.72 -29.72 3.65
C GLN A 194 10.99 -29.78 2.78
N GLY A 195 12.17 -29.94 3.39
CA GLY A 195 13.45 -29.89 2.65
C GLY A 195 13.72 -28.54 1.99
N PHE A 196 13.32 -27.46 2.63
CA PHE A 196 13.60 -26.10 2.18
C PHE A 196 15.09 -25.75 2.25
N SER A 197 15.53 -24.84 1.40
CA SER A 197 16.85 -24.23 1.51
C SER A 197 17.03 -23.52 2.87
N LYS A 198 18.29 -23.31 3.26
CA LYS A 198 18.59 -22.55 4.49
C LYS A 198 17.88 -21.19 4.50
N LEU A 199 17.91 -20.47 3.37
CA LEU A 199 17.32 -19.15 3.24
C LEU A 199 15.79 -19.14 3.37
N ALA A 200 15.12 -20.22 3.00
CA ALA A 200 13.67 -20.32 3.14
C ALA A 200 13.23 -20.75 4.56
N ARG A 201 14.18 -21.23 5.37
CA ARG A 201 13.93 -21.63 6.77
C ARG A 201 14.18 -20.49 7.77
N GLU A 202 14.99 -19.49 7.41
CA GLU A 202 15.25 -18.25 8.15
C GLU A 202 14.13 -17.23 7.93
#